data_db8ab5c7a44bea93b23e8a670ba3c56b
#
_entry.id   db8ab5c7a44bea93b23e8a670ba3c56b
#
_cell.length_a   1.000
_cell.length_b   1.000
_cell.length_c   1.000
_cell.angle_alpha   90.00
_cell.angle_beta   90.00
_cell.angle_gamma   90.00
#
_symmetry.space_group_name_H-M   'P 1'
#
loop_
_entity.id
_entity.type
_entity.pdbx_description
1 polymer ?
#
loop_
_entity_poly.entity_id
_entity_poly.type
_entity_poly.pdbx_seq_one_letter_code
_entity_poly.pdbx_strand_id
1 'polypeptide(L)'
;LCLLTAVKRHSKSKIKQVLMDSKVVAGIGNIYSDEILFHAGVRPIRTVKSLSSAELKNIYKWIKPVLIKGIKAKGSSVGDFVRTDGSWGQMSKFHFVYGRKGQKCKRCGTIIEAVKLGGRTGSYCPKCQK
;
A
#
# COMPACT_ATOMS: atom_id res chain seq x y z
N LEU A 1 -0.37 4.49 -18.73
CA LEU A 1 -1.56 4.10 -19.51
C LEU A 1 -1.72 2.59 -19.58
N CYS A 2 -0.64 1.86 -19.89
CA CYS A 2 -0.68 0.40 -19.93
C CYS A 2 -1.06 -0.19 -18.56
N LEU A 3 -0.62 0.44 -17.49
CA LEU A 3 -0.95 0.01 -16.15
C LEU A 3 -2.45 0.12 -15.88
N LEU A 4 -3.05 1.24 -16.21
CA LEU A 4 -4.48 1.44 -16.01
C LEU A 4 -5.31 0.44 -16.81
N THR A 5 -4.90 0.15 -18.05
CA THR A 5 -5.57 -0.84 -18.87
C THR A 5 -5.45 -2.23 -18.27
N ALA A 6 -4.25 -2.61 -17.80
CA ALA A 6 -4.02 -3.90 -17.17
C ALA A 6 -4.84 -4.05 -15.89
N VAL A 7 -4.90 -2.99 -15.08
CA VAL A 7 -5.71 -2.99 -13.86
C VAL A 7 -7.19 -3.15 -14.18
N LYS A 8 -7.69 -2.46 -15.19
CA LYS A 8 -9.11 -2.54 -15.57
C LYS A 8 -9.52 -3.93 -16.06
N ARG A 9 -8.58 -4.71 -16.59
CA ARG A 9 -8.86 -6.09 -17.00
C ARG A 9 -9.24 -6.98 -15.83
N HIS A 10 -8.82 -6.60 -14.63
CA HIS A 10 -9.11 -7.35 -13.40
C HIS A 10 -10.24 -6.71 -12.61
N SER A 11 -11.29 -6.27 -13.30
CA SER A 11 -12.37 -5.47 -12.72
C SER A 11 -13.04 -6.13 -11.50
N LYS A 12 -13.12 -7.45 -11.47
CA LYS A 12 -13.76 -8.18 -10.38
C LYS A 12 -12.81 -8.45 -9.21
N SER A 13 -11.52 -8.22 -9.38
CA SER A 13 -10.52 -8.46 -8.35
C SER A 13 -10.43 -7.28 -7.39
N LYS A 14 -9.94 -7.54 -6.18
CA LYS A 14 -9.70 -6.49 -5.20
C LYS A 14 -8.43 -5.73 -5.59
N ILE A 15 -8.48 -4.41 -5.42
CA ILE A 15 -7.39 -3.54 -5.89
C ILE A 15 -6.03 -3.92 -5.30
N LYS A 16 -5.99 -4.28 -4.01
CA LYS A 16 -4.73 -4.69 -3.40
C LYS A 16 -4.13 -5.91 -4.09
N GLN A 17 -4.97 -6.91 -4.39
CA GLN A 17 -4.50 -8.13 -5.05
C GLN A 17 -3.99 -7.84 -6.45
N VAL A 18 -4.64 -6.94 -7.18
CA VAL A 18 -4.21 -6.54 -8.51
C VAL A 18 -2.86 -5.82 -8.45
N LEU A 19 -2.69 -4.92 -7.50
CA LEU A 19 -1.43 -4.19 -7.33
C LEU A 19 -0.27 -5.13 -7.00
N MET A 20 -0.53 -6.21 -6.30
CA MET A 20 0.50 -7.17 -5.92
C MET A 20 0.78 -8.22 -7.00
N ASP A 21 -0.02 -8.28 -8.04
CA ASP A 21 0.19 -9.22 -9.14
C ASP A 21 1.35 -8.74 -10.00
N SER A 22 2.45 -9.51 -9.98
CA SER A 22 3.65 -9.16 -10.72
C SER A 22 3.43 -9.10 -12.24
N LYS A 23 2.36 -9.72 -12.72
CA LYS A 23 1.99 -9.64 -14.15
C LYS A 23 1.36 -8.29 -14.48
N VAL A 24 0.84 -7.59 -13.49
CA VAL A 24 0.22 -6.29 -13.67
C VAL A 24 1.21 -5.18 -13.33
N VAL A 25 1.80 -5.24 -12.14
CA VAL A 25 2.78 -4.24 -11.68
C VAL A 25 3.93 -4.96 -11.00
N ALA A 26 5.12 -4.82 -11.55
CA ALA A 26 6.30 -5.42 -10.94
C ALA A 26 6.76 -4.57 -9.75
N GLY A 27 7.23 -5.25 -8.70
CA GLY A 27 7.88 -4.60 -7.58
C GLY A 27 6.98 -4.11 -6.45
N ILE A 28 5.68 -4.30 -6.55
CA ILE A 28 4.76 -3.93 -5.47
C ILE A 28 4.46 -5.15 -4.62
N GLY A 29 4.90 -5.11 -3.36
CA GLY A 29 4.62 -6.15 -2.40
C GLY A 29 3.52 -5.76 -1.43
N ASN A 30 3.34 -6.58 -0.39
CA ASN A 30 2.31 -6.37 0.62
C ASN A 30 2.45 -5.00 1.31
N ILE A 31 3.67 -4.61 1.62
CA ILE A 31 3.93 -3.33 2.29
C ILE A 31 3.54 -2.16 1.40
N TYR A 32 4.08 -2.15 0.19
CA TYR A 32 3.88 -1.02 -0.72
C TYR A 32 2.44 -0.89 -1.19
N SER A 33 1.76 -2.00 -1.41
CA SER A 33 0.36 -1.94 -1.82
C SER A 33 -0.50 -1.25 -0.75
N ASP A 34 -0.28 -1.56 0.52
CA ASP A 34 -1.02 -0.93 1.61
C ASP A 34 -0.74 0.57 1.67
N GLU A 35 0.54 0.96 1.55
CA GLU A 35 0.92 2.37 1.63
C GLU A 35 0.43 3.16 0.43
N ILE A 36 0.50 2.59 -0.77
CA ILE A 36 -0.02 3.24 -1.97
C ILE A 36 -1.52 3.51 -1.82
N LEU A 37 -2.26 2.51 -1.38
CA LEU A 37 -3.71 2.64 -1.22
C LEU A 37 -4.08 3.64 -0.13
N PHE A 38 -3.29 3.71 0.94
CA PHE A 38 -3.50 4.72 1.96
C PHE A 38 -3.39 6.14 1.39
N HIS A 39 -2.30 6.40 0.68
CA HIS A 39 -2.08 7.72 0.09
C HIS A 39 -3.14 8.07 -0.97
N ALA A 40 -3.61 7.06 -1.70
CA ALA A 40 -4.65 7.26 -2.70
C ALA A 40 -6.04 7.39 -2.09
N GLY A 41 -6.20 7.08 -0.81
CA GLY A 41 -7.49 7.17 -0.14
C GLY A 41 -8.45 6.05 -0.47
N VAL A 42 -7.94 4.87 -0.85
CA VAL A 42 -8.74 3.73 -1.28
C VAL A 42 -8.50 2.53 -0.36
N ARG A 43 -9.56 1.89 0.08
CA ARG A 43 -9.43 0.69 0.91
C ARG A 43 -8.95 -0.50 0.07
N PRO A 44 -8.12 -1.37 0.65
CA PRO A 44 -7.55 -2.49 -0.09
C PRO A 44 -8.59 -3.52 -0.56
N ILE A 45 -9.74 -3.58 0.11
CA ILE A 45 -10.80 -4.54 -0.22
C ILE A 45 -11.67 -4.09 -1.40
N ARG A 46 -11.55 -2.85 -1.85
CA ARG A 46 -12.34 -2.34 -2.96
C ARG A 46 -12.06 -3.13 -4.23
N THR A 47 -13.11 -3.49 -4.97
CA THR A 47 -12.93 -4.11 -6.29
C THR A 47 -12.57 -3.05 -7.31
N VAL A 48 -11.83 -3.45 -8.33
CA VAL A 48 -11.41 -2.51 -9.39
C VAL A 48 -12.60 -1.85 -10.04
N LYS A 49 -13.65 -2.62 -10.33
CA LYS A 49 -14.86 -2.08 -10.97
C LYS A 49 -15.58 -1.03 -10.12
N SER A 50 -15.39 -1.05 -8.80
CA SER A 50 -16.02 -0.07 -7.91
C SER A 50 -15.26 1.24 -7.84
N LEU A 51 -14.06 1.29 -8.43
CA LEU A 51 -13.22 2.47 -8.40
C LEU A 51 -13.55 3.40 -9.56
N SER A 52 -13.61 4.70 -9.29
CA SER A 52 -13.79 5.69 -10.35
C SER A 52 -12.47 5.87 -11.11
N SER A 53 -12.56 6.50 -12.29
CA SER A 53 -11.36 6.83 -13.05
C SER A 53 -10.41 7.72 -12.25
N ALA A 54 -10.97 8.65 -11.48
CA ALA A 54 -10.17 9.53 -10.63
C ALA A 54 -9.44 8.74 -9.55
N GLU A 55 -10.11 7.77 -8.94
CA GLU A 55 -9.49 6.92 -7.91
C GLU A 55 -8.35 6.09 -8.50
N LEU A 56 -8.56 5.50 -9.67
CA LEU A 56 -7.52 4.73 -10.35
C LEU A 56 -6.32 5.59 -10.71
N LYS A 57 -6.56 6.80 -11.22
CA LYS A 57 -5.48 7.73 -11.54
C LYS A 57 -4.72 8.14 -10.29
N ASN A 58 -5.41 8.31 -9.19
CA ASN A 58 -4.79 8.67 -7.93
C ASN A 58 -3.91 7.54 -7.40
N ILE A 59 -4.36 6.30 -7.52
CA ILE A 59 -3.55 5.13 -7.17
C ILE A 59 -2.27 5.12 -8.02
N TYR A 60 -2.43 5.28 -9.32
CA TYR A 60 -1.29 5.31 -10.24
C TYR A 60 -0.30 6.41 -9.86
N LYS A 61 -0.83 7.59 -9.51
CA LYS A 61 -0.01 8.73 -9.12
C LYS A 61 0.88 8.42 -7.92
N TRP A 62 0.39 7.64 -6.98
CA TRP A 62 1.11 7.37 -5.74
C TRP A 62 2.07 6.18 -5.81
N ILE A 63 2.00 5.37 -6.86
CA ILE A 63 2.89 4.20 -6.99
C ILE A 63 4.35 4.62 -6.95
N LYS A 64 4.75 5.54 -7.82
CA LYS A 64 6.14 5.95 -7.92
C LYS A 64 6.66 6.63 -6.64
N PRO A 65 5.96 7.64 -6.08
CA PRO A 65 6.43 8.26 -4.84
C PRO A 65 6.60 7.29 -3.68
N VAL A 66 5.68 6.35 -3.52
CA VAL A 66 5.76 5.37 -2.43
C VAL A 66 6.93 4.43 -2.63
N LEU A 67 7.13 3.94 -3.85
CA LEU A 67 8.24 3.04 -4.15
C LEU A 67 9.59 3.74 -3.97
N ILE A 68 9.71 4.98 -4.41
CA ILE A 68 10.95 5.76 -4.24
C ILE A 68 11.25 5.95 -2.75
N LYS A 69 10.25 6.30 -1.96
CA LYS A 69 10.42 6.47 -0.53
C LYS A 69 10.87 5.17 0.13
N GLY A 70 10.29 4.05 -0.29
CA GLY A 70 10.67 2.75 0.21
C GLY A 70 12.10 2.38 -0.15
N ILE A 71 12.52 2.66 -1.38
CA ILE A 71 13.88 2.41 -1.82
C ILE A 71 14.87 3.26 -1.03
N LYS A 72 14.56 4.53 -0.81
CA LYS A 72 15.41 5.42 -0.02
C LYS A 72 15.55 4.93 1.41
N ALA A 73 14.44 4.50 2.02
CA ALA A 73 14.47 3.97 3.37
C ALA A 73 15.32 2.71 3.46
N LYS A 74 15.17 1.80 2.50
CA LYS A 74 16.01 0.60 2.43
C LYS A 74 17.46 0.96 2.17
N GLY A 75 17.71 1.92 1.27
CA GLY A 75 19.06 2.35 0.95
C GLY A 75 19.78 2.91 2.15
N SER A 76 19.11 3.74 2.94
CA SER A 76 19.72 4.31 4.14
C SER A 76 19.88 3.29 5.26
N SER A 77 19.13 2.19 5.21
CA SER A 77 19.16 1.16 6.26
C SER A 77 19.73 -0.18 5.79
N VAL A 78 20.29 -0.24 4.60
CA VAL A 78 20.87 -1.50 4.10
C VAL A 78 21.91 -2.04 5.06
N GLY A 79 22.78 -1.18 5.58
CA GLY A 79 23.73 -1.57 6.61
C GLY A 79 23.07 -1.95 7.92
N ASP A 80 21.92 -1.38 8.19
CA ASP A 80 21.20 -1.63 9.44
C ASP A 80 20.42 -2.92 9.44
N PHE A 81 20.15 -3.46 8.28
CA PHE A 81 19.42 -4.73 8.17
C PHE A 81 20.08 -5.85 8.94
N VAL A 82 21.39 -5.83 9.00
CA VAL A 82 22.16 -6.86 9.68
C VAL A 82 22.49 -6.47 11.11
N ARG A 83 22.02 -5.33 11.56
CA ARG A 83 22.26 -4.89 12.93
C ARG A 83 21.27 -5.51 13.89
N THR A 84 21.68 -5.59 15.14
CA THR A 84 20.83 -6.11 16.20
C THR A 84 20.17 -5.00 16.99
N ASP A 85 20.27 -3.77 16.56
CA ASP A 85 19.84 -2.59 17.31
C ASP A 85 18.42 -2.14 17.01
N GLY A 86 17.65 -2.94 16.26
CA GLY A 86 16.27 -2.58 15.97
C GLY A 86 16.09 -1.75 14.71
N SER A 87 16.95 -1.92 13.74
CA SER A 87 16.86 -1.20 12.47
C SER A 87 15.50 -1.38 11.79
N TRP A 88 14.81 -2.47 12.06
CA TRP A 88 13.43 -2.69 11.60
C TRP A 88 12.49 -1.59 12.07
N GLY A 89 12.74 -1.02 13.24
CA GLY A 89 11.95 0.08 13.77
C GLY A 89 12.06 1.33 12.90
N GLN A 90 13.19 1.55 12.26
CA GLN A 90 13.36 2.70 11.38
C GLN A 90 12.54 2.56 10.09
N MET A 91 12.50 1.36 9.51
CA MET A 91 11.64 1.09 8.36
C MET A 91 10.19 1.38 8.69
N SER A 92 9.72 0.92 9.84
CA SER A 92 8.32 1.09 10.24
C SER A 92 7.94 2.55 10.47
N LYS A 93 8.90 3.43 10.72
CA LYS A 93 8.60 4.86 10.88
C LYS A 93 8.05 5.50 9.62
N PHE A 94 8.32 4.91 8.46
CA PHE A 94 7.83 5.42 7.18
C PHE A 94 6.47 4.85 6.81
N HIS A 95 5.99 3.87 7.55
CA HIS A 95 4.71 3.26 7.26
C HIS A 95 3.57 4.06 7.87
N PHE A 96 2.49 4.23 7.09
CA PHE A 96 1.29 4.89 7.59
C PHE A 96 0.26 3.88 8.07
N VAL A 97 0.16 2.74 7.41
CA VAL A 97 -0.83 1.72 7.76
C VAL A 97 -0.24 0.32 7.91
N TYR A 98 0.75 -0.04 7.11
CA TYR A 98 1.28 -1.40 7.13
C TYR A 98 1.85 -1.75 8.50
N GLY A 99 1.37 -2.87 9.05
CA GLY A 99 1.85 -3.34 10.35
C GLY A 99 1.40 -2.47 11.52
N ARG A 100 0.46 -1.56 11.31
CA ARG A 100 0.02 -0.61 12.34
C ARG A 100 -1.39 -0.85 12.85
N LYS A 101 -1.95 -2.01 12.60
CA LYS A 101 -3.28 -2.36 13.11
C LYS A 101 -3.35 -2.09 14.62
N GLY A 102 -4.38 -1.38 15.05
CA GLY A 102 -4.55 -1.01 16.45
C GLY A 102 -3.83 0.28 16.86
N GLN A 103 -3.02 0.85 15.97
CA GLN A 103 -2.35 2.13 16.23
C GLN A 103 -3.12 3.27 15.60
N LYS A 104 -2.86 4.48 16.07
CA LYS A 104 -3.52 5.67 15.54
C LYS A 104 -2.96 6.05 14.18
N CYS A 105 -3.85 6.42 13.27
CA CYS A 105 -3.44 6.93 11.96
C CYS A 105 -2.64 8.23 12.14
N LYS A 106 -1.50 8.31 11.47
CA LYS A 106 -0.64 9.48 11.55
C LYS A 106 -1.30 10.74 10.96
N ARG A 107 -2.31 10.55 10.10
CA ARG A 107 -2.98 11.66 9.42
C ARG A 107 -4.21 12.15 10.16
N CYS A 108 -5.04 11.24 10.67
CA CYS A 108 -6.32 11.62 11.25
C CYS A 108 -6.55 11.10 12.67
N GLY A 109 -5.68 10.27 13.20
CA GLY A 109 -5.79 9.72 14.55
C GLY A 109 -6.76 8.56 14.71
N THR A 110 -7.44 8.15 13.65
CA THR A 110 -8.34 6.98 13.71
C THR A 110 -7.53 5.70 13.83
N ILE A 111 -8.05 4.71 14.54
CA ILE A 111 -7.35 3.45 14.72
C ILE A 111 -7.28 2.69 13.39
N ILE A 112 -6.08 2.27 13.03
CA ILE A 112 -5.82 1.50 11.82
C ILE A 112 -6.45 0.12 11.96
N GLU A 113 -7.14 -0.31 10.91
CA GLU A 113 -7.77 -1.64 10.84
C GLU A 113 -7.09 -2.50 9.79
N ALA A 114 -7.36 -3.79 9.84
CA ALA A 114 -6.81 -4.72 8.87
C ALA A 114 -7.92 -5.67 8.40
N VAL A 115 -7.80 -6.10 7.15
CA VAL A 115 -8.75 -7.03 6.54
C VAL A 115 -7.98 -8.13 5.82
N LYS A 116 -8.49 -9.35 5.88
CA LYS A 116 -7.86 -10.48 5.19
C LYS A 116 -8.28 -10.50 3.73
N LEU A 117 -7.30 -10.69 2.86
CA LEU A 117 -7.49 -10.74 1.41
C LEU A 117 -6.75 -11.97 0.88
N GLY A 118 -7.44 -13.09 0.85
CA GLY A 118 -6.79 -14.35 0.51
C GLY A 118 -5.76 -14.71 1.57
N GLY A 119 -4.54 -15.00 1.19
CA GLY A 119 -3.48 -15.33 2.13
C GLY A 119 -2.75 -14.12 2.71
N ARG A 120 -3.25 -12.90 2.47
CA ARG A 120 -2.56 -11.69 2.91
C ARG A 120 -3.49 -10.80 3.72
N THR A 121 -2.89 -9.83 4.42
CA THR A 121 -3.63 -8.86 5.22
C THR A 121 -3.44 -7.46 4.63
N GLY A 122 -4.55 -6.75 4.44
CA GLY A 122 -4.52 -5.36 4.02
C GLY A 122 -4.80 -4.44 5.20
N SER A 123 -3.87 -3.55 5.51
CA SER A 123 -4.05 -2.56 6.57
C SER A 123 -4.54 -1.24 5.99
N TYR A 124 -5.45 -0.58 6.68
CA TYR A 124 -6.03 0.65 6.16
C TYR A 124 -6.58 1.54 7.28
N CYS A 125 -6.74 2.82 6.99
CA CYS A 125 -7.42 3.75 7.87
C CYS A 125 -8.87 3.88 7.44
N PRO A 126 -9.84 3.50 8.28
CA PRO A 126 -11.25 3.54 7.88
C PRO A 126 -11.79 4.94 7.63
N LYS A 127 -11.09 5.98 8.09
CA LYS A 127 -11.49 7.36 7.86
C LYS A 127 -10.84 7.95 6.62
N CYS A 128 -9.53 7.75 6.46
CA CYS A 128 -8.79 8.30 5.32
C CYS A 128 -9.04 7.56 4.02
N GLN A 129 -9.38 6.29 4.10
CA GLN A 129 -9.59 5.44 2.93
C GLN A 129 -11.06 5.05 2.79
N LYS A 130 -11.56 5.15 1.58
CA LYS A 130 -12.98 4.86 1.29
C LYS A 130 -13.16 3.62 0.46
#